data_3fe1fc0dfc711496338fa3dc167a92bb
#
_entry.id   3fe1fc0dfc711496338fa3dc167a92bb
#
_cell.length_a   1.000
_cell.length_b   1.000
_cell.length_c   1.000
_cell.angle_alpha   90.00
_cell.angle_beta   90.00
_cell.angle_gamma   90.00
#
_symmetry.space_group_name_H-M   'P 1'
#
loop_
_entity.id
_entity.type
_entity.pdbx_description
1 polymer ?
#
loop_
_entity_poly.entity_id
_entity_poly.type
_entity_poly.pdbx_seq_one_letter_code
_entity_poly.pdbx_strand_id
1 'polypeptide(L)'
;NCFCLMVDRCSNGPHAIWPNPQGPGGQVISEDWVMDNFAKDPWAGGAMVQTAENVAKEAGITREQCDALTLRRYQQYQDALADDRAFQKRYMFPVEVAVSRKKTILVEADEGVMETTAEGLAGLKPVMPDGVHTFGAQTHPADGNCGLAVTTREKAKELSADPNVEIQLISYGYARAKKGYMAAAVYPAT
;
A
#
# COMPACT_ATOMS: atom_id res chain seq x y z
N ASN A 1 -16.28 -17.35 -16.09
CA ASN A 1 -16.12 -15.93 -15.75
C ASN A 1 -16.10 -15.79 -14.23
N CYS A 2 -15.13 -15.07 -13.71
CA CYS A 2 -15.02 -14.72 -12.30
C CYS A 2 -14.89 -13.21 -12.18
N PHE A 3 -15.69 -12.58 -11.34
CA PHE A 3 -15.56 -11.18 -11.01
C PHE A 3 -14.99 -11.06 -9.60
N CYS A 4 -13.82 -10.48 -9.49
CA CYS A 4 -13.12 -10.26 -8.23
C CYS A 4 -13.30 -8.79 -7.82
N LEU A 5 -13.86 -8.56 -6.65
CA LEU A 5 -13.98 -7.25 -6.05
C LEU A 5 -13.06 -7.20 -4.83
N MET A 6 -12.12 -6.27 -4.84
CA MET A 6 -11.15 -6.06 -3.78
C MET A 6 -11.43 -4.70 -3.13
N VAL A 7 -11.57 -4.70 -1.82
CA VAL A 7 -11.82 -3.50 -1.02
C VAL A 7 -10.89 -3.52 0.18
N ASP A 8 -10.19 -2.42 0.41
CA ASP A 8 -9.39 -2.20 1.62
C ASP A 8 -9.82 -0.91 2.29
N ARG A 9 -10.02 -0.95 3.59
CA ARG A 9 -10.48 0.18 4.38
C ARG A 9 -9.64 0.33 5.64
N CYS A 10 -8.44 0.85 5.48
CA CYS A 10 -7.48 1.08 6.56
C CYS A 10 -7.95 2.18 7.52
N SER A 11 -8.67 3.20 7.02
CA SER A 11 -9.12 4.35 7.80
C SER A 11 -10.17 4.00 8.87
N ASN A 12 -10.80 2.85 8.76
CA ASN A 12 -11.86 2.41 9.68
C ASN A 12 -11.82 0.88 9.83
N GLY A 13 -10.65 0.37 10.21
CA GLY A 13 -10.46 -1.04 10.54
C GLY A 13 -11.26 -1.45 11.78
N PRO A 14 -11.53 -2.74 11.95
CA PRO A 14 -12.24 -3.24 13.12
C PRO A 14 -11.39 -3.10 14.38
N HIS A 15 -12.05 -2.84 15.51
CA HIS A 15 -11.45 -2.99 16.82
C HIS A 15 -11.99 -4.28 17.48
N ALA A 16 -11.07 -5.09 18.04
CA ALA A 16 -11.41 -6.28 18.79
C ALA A 16 -11.30 -6.03 20.29
N ILE A 17 -12.21 -6.60 21.05
CA ILE A 17 -12.18 -6.58 22.52
C ILE A 17 -11.95 -8.02 22.98
N TRP A 18 -10.84 -8.27 23.64
CA TRP A 18 -10.46 -9.58 24.15
C TRP A 18 -10.66 -9.64 25.66
N PRO A 19 -11.22 -10.73 26.20
CA PRO A 19 -11.21 -10.95 27.65
C PRO A 19 -9.77 -11.09 28.13
N ASN A 20 -9.47 -10.50 29.27
CA ASN A 20 -8.20 -10.71 29.95
C ASN A 20 -8.39 -11.75 31.08
N PRO A 21 -7.97 -13.01 30.88
CA PRO A 21 -8.17 -14.07 31.87
C PRO A 21 -7.20 -14.02 33.07
N GLN A 22 -6.30 -13.05 33.10
CA GLN A 22 -5.33 -12.92 34.17
C GLN A 22 -5.94 -12.25 35.41
N GLY A 23 -6.51 -13.08 36.26
CA GLY A 23 -7.04 -12.71 37.54
C GLY A 23 -8.51 -12.26 37.52
N PRO A 24 -9.19 -12.29 38.68
CA PRO A 24 -10.57 -11.82 38.80
C PRO A 24 -10.63 -10.31 38.58
N GLY A 25 -11.55 -9.87 37.74
CA GLY A 25 -11.72 -8.44 37.42
C GLY A 25 -10.69 -7.83 36.47
N GLY A 26 -9.96 -8.66 35.72
CA GLY A 26 -9.04 -8.18 34.69
C GLY A 26 -9.73 -7.31 33.64
N GLN A 27 -9.13 -6.17 33.30
CA GLN A 27 -9.65 -5.30 32.27
C GLN A 27 -9.53 -5.96 30.89
N VAL A 28 -10.48 -5.72 30.02
CA VAL A 28 -10.42 -6.17 28.64
C VAL A 28 -9.21 -5.57 27.90
N ILE A 29 -8.70 -6.29 26.92
CA ILE A 29 -7.66 -5.81 26.01
C ILE A 29 -8.36 -5.34 24.76
N SER A 30 -8.14 -4.07 24.40
CA SER A 30 -8.60 -3.51 23.13
C SER A 30 -7.47 -3.61 22.10
N GLU A 31 -7.81 -4.05 20.90
CA GLU A 31 -6.90 -4.16 19.76
C GLU A 31 -7.46 -3.37 18.59
N ASP A 32 -6.67 -2.44 18.05
CA ASP A 32 -6.90 -1.88 16.73
C ASP A 32 -6.31 -2.85 15.70
N TRP A 33 -7.18 -3.54 14.98
CA TRP A 33 -6.77 -4.58 14.03
C TRP A 33 -5.72 -4.11 13.02
N VAL A 34 -5.81 -2.87 12.54
CA VAL A 34 -4.89 -2.34 11.54
C VAL A 34 -3.60 -1.83 12.21
N MET A 35 -3.73 -0.87 13.10
CA MET A 35 -2.56 -0.15 13.63
C MET A 35 -1.69 -1.00 14.55
N ASP A 36 -2.31 -1.83 15.38
CA ASP A 36 -1.55 -2.70 16.28
C ASP A 36 -0.76 -3.76 15.51
N ASN A 37 -1.32 -4.29 14.42
CA ASN A 37 -0.63 -5.28 13.59
C ASN A 37 0.45 -4.65 12.68
N PHE A 38 0.33 -3.39 12.28
CA PHE A 38 1.43 -2.65 11.65
C PHE A 38 2.58 -2.40 12.62
N ALA A 39 2.26 -2.10 13.86
CA ALA A 39 3.26 -1.86 14.91
C ALA A 39 3.92 -3.14 15.41
N LYS A 40 3.17 -4.25 15.43
CA LYS A 40 3.62 -5.53 15.96
C LYS A 40 2.96 -6.70 15.23
N ASP A 41 3.60 -7.15 14.17
CA ASP A 41 3.16 -8.33 13.42
C ASP A 41 2.91 -9.52 14.38
N PRO A 42 1.73 -10.16 14.35
CA PRO A 42 1.37 -11.21 15.32
C PRO A 42 2.25 -12.46 15.23
N TRP A 43 2.90 -12.70 14.09
CA TRP A 43 3.81 -13.83 13.92
C TRP A 43 5.27 -13.43 14.12
N ALA A 44 5.73 -12.34 13.50
CA ALA A 44 7.11 -11.89 13.57
C ALA A 44 7.43 -11.14 14.87
N GLY A 45 6.45 -10.45 15.45
CA GLY A 45 6.58 -9.70 16.70
C GLY A 45 7.22 -8.32 16.54
N GLY A 46 7.58 -7.92 15.31
CA GLY A 46 8.18 -6.64 14.98
C GLY A 46 7.26 -5.75 14.14
N ALA A 47 7.57 -4.47 14.06
CA ALA A 47 6.87 -3.54 13.19
C ALA A 47 7.16 -3.81 11.70
N MET A 48 6.29 -3.32 10.81
CA MET A 48 6.49 -3.44 9.36
C MET A 48 7.78 -2.78 8.90
N VAL A 49 8.15 -1.64 9.48
CA VAL A 49 9.44 -0.99 9.20
C VAL A 49 10.63 -1.85 9.63
N GLN A 50 10.52 -2.64 10.70
CA GLN A 50 11.59 -3.54 11.14
C GLN A 50 11.89 -4.61 10.10
N THR A 51 10.86 -5.20 9.47
CA THR A 51 11.10 -6.19 8.42
C THR A 51 11.77 -5.55 7.19
N ALA A 52 11.45 -4.29 6.86
CA ALA A 52 12.11 -3.56 5.79
C ALA A 52 13.59 -3.32 6.10
N GLU A 53 13.92 -2.88 7.32
CA GLU A 53 15.31 -2.67 7.74
C GLU A 53 16.12 -3.98 7.76
N ASN A 54 15.52 -5.08 8.20
CA ASN A 54 16.18 -6.38 8.18
C ASN A 54 16.56 -6.79 6.75
N VAL A 55 15.66 -6.60 5.79
CA VAL A 55 15.90 -6.89 4.37
C VAL A 55 16.93 -5.94 3.78
N ALA A 56 16.84 -4.65 4.07
CA ALA A 56 17.81 -3.67 3.60
C ALA A 56 19.23 -3.99 4.08
N LYS A 57 19.38 -4.35 5.35
CA LYS A 57 20.66 -4.75 5.93
C LYS A 57 21.22 -6.02 5.29
N GLU A 58 20.39 -7.04 5.08
CA GLU A 58 20.79 -8.29 4.45
C GLU A 58 21.20 -8.11 2.99
N ALA A 59 20.48 -7.28 2.26
CA ALA A 59 20.71 -7.01 0.85
C ALA A 59 21.75 -5.89 0.59
N GLY A 60 22.26 -5.22 1.62
CA GLY A 60 23.19 -4.12 1.50
C GLY A 60 22.57 -2.87 0.85
N ILE A 61 21.26 -2.66 1.03
CA ILE A 61 20.56 -1.50 0.49
C ILE A 61 20.90 -0.26 1.32
N THR A 62 21.27 0.83 0.64
CA THR A 62 21.62 2.08 1.28
C THR A 62 20.45 3.05 1.35
N ARG A 63 20.58 4.08 2.18
CA ARG A 63 19.64 5.19 2.29
C ARG A 63 19.48 5.92 0.95
N GLU A 64 20.58 6.19 0.28
CA GLU A 64 20.59 6.90 -0.99
C GLU A 64 19.84 6.11 -2.09
N GLN A 65 19.92 4.79 -2.07
CA GLN A 65 19.14 3.93 -2.98
C GLN A 65 17.66 4.03 -2.69
N CYS A 66 17.25 4.05 -1.42
CA CYS A 66 15.84 4.24 -1.04
C CYS A 66 15.33 5.61 -1.48
N ASP A 67 16.08 6.67 -1.22
CA ASP A 67 15.71 8.04 -1.59
C ASP A 67 15.65 8.22 -3.11
N ALA A 68 16.61 7.66 -3.86
CA ALA A 68 16.60 7.70 -5.31
C ALA A 68 15.39 6.97 -5.91
N LEU A 69 15.01 5.82 -5.36
CA LEU A 69 13.82 5.10 -5.78
C LEU A 69 12.54 5.90 -5.47
N THR A 70 12.46 6.50 -4.29
CA THR A 70 11.33 7.35 -3.89
C THR A 70 11.15 8.52 -4.85
N LEU A 71 12.24 9.24 -5.15
CA LEU A 71 12.23 10.35 -6.10
C LEU A 71 11.80 9.89 -7.50
N ARG A 72 12.31 8.75 -7.96
CA ARG A 72 11.90 8.17 -9.25
C ARG A 72 10.41 7.85 -9.30
N ARG A 73 9.84 7.28 -8.22
CA ARG A 73 8.40 7.00 -8.12
C ARG A 73 7.57 8.27 -8.16
N TYR A 74 8.01 9.30 -7.47
CA TYR A 74 7.35 10.60 -7.53
C TYR A 74 7.38 11.20 -8.95
N GLN A 75 8.52 11.14 -9.65
CA GLN A 75 8.64 11.59 -11.04
C GLN A 75 7.69 10.82 -11.97
N GLN A 76 7.60 9.49 -11.83
CA GLN A 76 6.66 8.67 -12.59
C GLN A 76 5.21 9.05 -12.32
N TYR A 77 4.89 9.41 -11.08
CA TYR A 77 3.56 9.94 -10.75
C TYR A 77 3.32 11.29 -11.42
N GLN A 78 4.28 12.21 -11.40
CA GLN A 78 4.15 13.49 -12.12
C GLN A 78 3.97 13.29 -13.63
N ASP A 79 4.70 12.36 -14.25
CA ASP A 79 4.52 12.01 -15.65
C ASP A 79 3.10 11.49 -15.94
N ALA A 80 2.53 10.73 -15.03
CA ALA A 80 1.15 10.23 -15.14
C ALA A 80 0.09 11.35 -14.99
N LEU A 81 0.46 12.52 -14.48
CA LEU A 81 -0.42 13.69 -14.40
C LEU A 81 -0.38 14.57 -15.67
N ALA A 82 0.48 14.26 -16.65
CA ALA A 82 0.58 14.98 -17.89
C ALA A 82 -0.76 15.02 -18.65
N ASP A 83 -0.90 15.95 -19.57
CA ASP A 83 -2.08 16.15 -20.43
C ASP A 83 -3.41 16.21 -19.63
N ASP A 84 -3.40 17.04 -18.59
CA ASP A 84 -4.56 17.20 -17.70
C ASP A 84 -5.02 15.87 -17.09
N ARG A 85 -4.07 15.09 -16.57
CA ARG A 85 -4.31 13.77 -15.97
C ARG A 85 -4.95 12.75 -16.92
N ALA A 86 -4.62 12.79 -18.20
CA ALA A 86 -5.21 11.92 -19.21
C ALA A 86 -5.11 10.43 -18.84
N PHE A 87 -3.99 10.01 -18.26
CA PHE A 87 -3.81 8.64 -17.80
C PHE A 87 -4.80 8.28 -16.68
N GLN A 88 -4.91 9.12 -15.63
CA GLN A 88 -5.81 8.87 -14.50
C GLN A 88 -7.28 8.89 -14.91
N LYS A 89 -7.67 9.80 -15.79
CA LYS A 89 -9.05 9.91 -16.31
C LYS A 89 -9.53 8.68 -17.08
N ARG A 90 -8.63 7.76 -17.44
CA ARG A 90 -8.99 6.47 -18.08
C ARG A 90 -9.66 5.50 -17.11
N TYR A 91 -9.36 5.59 -15.81
CA TYR A 91 -9.85 4.63 -14.80
C TYR A 91 -10.44 5.29 -13.54
N MET A 92 -10.13 6.55 -13.28
CA MET A 92 -10.73 7.32 -12.20
C MET A 92 -11.94 8.09 -12.69
N PHE A 93 -12.96 8.16 -11.88
CA PHE A 93 -14.14 9.01 -12.11
C PHE A 93 -14.41 9.85 -10.86
N PRO A 94 -14.94 11.08 -11.03
CA PRO A 94 -15.25 11.96 -9.92
C PRO A 94 -16.33 11.37 -9.03
N VAL A 95 -16.15 11.49 -7.71
CA VAL A 95 -17.11 11.05 -6.72
C VAL A 95 -17.46 12.19 -5.77
N GLU A 96 -18.76 12.46 -5.62
CA GLU A 96 -19.23 13.39 -4.60
C GLU A 96 -19.29 12.71 -3.23
N VAL A 97 -18.59 13.29 -2.26
CA VAL A 97 -18.51 12.77 -0.89
C VAL A 97 -19.10 13.80 0.08
N ALA A 98 -20.15 13.41 0.80
CA ALA A 98 -20.69 14.20 1.88
C ALA A 98 -19.80 14.09 3.13
N VAL A 99 -18.96 15.10 3.36
CA VAL A 99 -18.07 15.16 4.53
C VAL A 99 -18.79 15.65 5.79
N SER A 100 -19.96 16.26 5.62
CA SER A 100 -20.88 16.63 6.71
C SER A 100 -22.29 16.83 6.15
N ARG A 101 -23.26 17.07 7.06
CA ARG A 101 -24.66 17.39 6.65
C ARG A 101 -24.78 18.61 5.74
N LYS A 102 -23.78 19.50 5.72
CA LYS A 102 -23.81 20.79 5.00
C LYS A 102 -22.69 20.93 3.97
N LYS A 103 -21.81 19.93 3.85
CA LYS A 103 -20.64 20.05 2.97
C LYS A 103 -20.43 18.76 2.18
N THR A 104 -20.47 18.90 0.88
CA THR A 104 -20.06 17.88 -0.08
C THR A 104 -18.78 18.36 -0.76
N ILE A 105 -17.85 17.46 -1.00
CA ILE A 105 -16.64 17.69 -1.78
C ILE A 105 -16.65 16.77 -2.99
N LEU A 106 -16.05 17.20 -4.08
CA LEU A 106 -15.79 16.37 -5.25
C LEU A 106 -14.39 15.81 -5.12
N VAL A 107 -14.28 14.48 -5.07
CA VAL A 107 -12.99 13.76 -5.07
C VAL A 107 -12.76 13.25 -6.49
N GLU A 108 -11.74 13.76 -7.15
CA GLU A 108 -11.43 13.44 -8.54
C GLU A 108 -9.95 13.20 -8.81
N ALA A 109 -9.13 13.23 -7.77
CA ALA A 109 -7.68 13.02 -7.83
C ALA A 109 -7.20 12.25 -6.61
N ASP A 110 -5.98 11.74 -6.70
CA ASP A 110 -5.32 11.13 -5.55
C ASP A 110 -5.11 12.15 -4.42
N GLU A 111 -5.28 11.70 -3.20
CA GLU A 111 -5.00 12.44 -1.98
C GLU A 111 -3.71 11.93 -1.33
N GLY A 112 -3.10 12.73 -0.47
CA GLY A 112 -1.95 12.32 0.33
C GLY A 112 -0.62 12.24 -0.43
N VAL A 113 -0.56 12.62 -1.70
CA VAL A 113 0.70 12.74 -2.44
C VAL A 113 1.39 14.04 -2.04
N MET A 114 2.62 13.93 -1.56
CA MET A 114 3.42 15.08 -1.10
C MET A 114 4.48 15.42 -2.15
N GLU A 115 4.72 16.72 -2.34
CA GLU A 115 5.84 17.17 -3.16
C GLU A 115 7.16 16.58 -2.61
N THR A 116 7.92 15.96 -3.50
CA THR A 116 9.12 15.20 -3.14
C THR A 116 10.31 15.68 -3.94
N THR A 117 11.34 16.15 -3.24
CA THR A 117 12.62 16.58 -3.82
C THR A 117 13.78 15.79 -3.22
N ALA A 118 14.92 15.78 -3.91
CA ALA A 118 16.12 15.11 -3.42
C ALA A 118 16.60 15.69 -2.09
N GLU A 119 16.59 17.03 -1.98
CA GLU A 119 16.97 17.76 -0.76
C GLU A 119 16.01 17.48 0.39
N GLY A 120 14.70 17.46 0.10
CA GLY A 120 13.68 17.12 1.08
C GLY A 120 13.86 15.70 1.64
N LEU A 121 14.11 14.74 0.78
CA LEU A 121 14.38 13.35 1.19
C LEU A 121 15.65 13.25 2.03
N ALA A 122 16.75 13.85 1.59
CA ALA A 122 18.02 13.84 2.33
C ALA A 122 17.91 14.43 3.74
N GLY A 123 17.01 15.41 3.93
CA GLY A 123 16.74 16.04 5.23
C GLY A 123 15.93 15.18 6.22
N LEU A 124 15.28 14.11 5.78
CA LEU A 124 14.47 13.27 6.64
C LEU A 124 15.34 12.38 7.55
N LYS A 125 14.88 12.19 8.77
CA LYS A 125 15.51 11.24 9.69
C LYS A 125 15.01 9.81 9.43
N PRO A 126 15.87 8.80 9.62
CA PRO A 126 15.42 7.40 9.65
C PRO A 126 14.32 7.18 10.69
N VAL A 127 13.36 6.30 10.37
CA VAL A 127 12.28 5.94 11.30
C VAL A 127 12.80 5.10 12.46
N MET A 128 13.80 4.26 12.19
CA MET A 128 14.47 3.47 13.20
C MET A 128 15.91 3.95 13.41
N PRO A 129 16.46 3.86 14.62
CA PRO A 129 17.88 4.12 14.86
C PRO A 129 18.76 3.32 13.88
N ASP A 130 19.72 4.01 13.26
CA ASP A 130 20.64 3.43 12.27
C ASP A 130 19.97 2.76 11.05
N GLY A 131 18.69 3.08 10.81
CA GLY A 131 17.92 2.59 9.67
C GLY A 131 18.18 3.36 8.37
N VAL A 132 17.74 2.79 7.26
CA VAL A 132 17.83 3.42 5.93
C VAL A 132 16.48 3.95 5.45
N HIS A 133 15.37 3.52 6.07
CA HIS A 133 14.03 3.94 5.67
C HIS A 133 13.59 5.20 6.43
N THR A 134 13.03 6.14 5.69
CA THR A 134 12.41 7.36 6.23
C THR A 134 10.91 7.35 5.95
N PHE A 135 10.19 8.33 6.47
CA PHE A 135 8.79 8.52 6.08
C PHE A 135 8.62 8.82 4.58
N GLY A 136 9.62 9.39 3.91
CA GLY A 136 9.59 9.58 2.46
C GLY A 136 9.60 8.27 1.66
N ALA A 137 10.24 7.23 2.17
CA ALA A 137 10.33 5.91 1.53
C ALA A 137 9.19 4.95 1.92
N GLN A 138 8.21 5.42 2.68
CA GLN A 138 7.07 4.61 3.11
C GLN A 138 5.79 5.06 2.40
N THR A 139 4.90 4.10 2.13
CA THR A 139 3.52 4.42 1.80
C THR A 139 2.73 4.63 3.09
N HIS A 140 1.79 5.56 3.09
CA HIS A 140 0.81 5.65 4.15
C HIS A 140 -0.36 4.69 3.89
N PRO A 141 -1.03 4.17 4.92
CA PRO A 141 -2.25 3.41 4.73
C PRO A 141 -3.30 4.25 3.99
N ALA A 142 -3.92 3.66 2.98
CA ALA A 142 -4.94 4.33 2.19
C ALA A 142 -6.12 3.39 1.95
N ASP A 143 -7.32 3.96 1.92
CA ASP A 143 -8.50 3.23 1.49
C ASP A 143 -8.46 3.04 -0.03
N GLY A 144 -8.93 1.92 -0.50
CA GLY A 144 -8.94 1.63 -1.93
C GLY A 144 -9.92 0.54 -2.30
N ASN A 145 -10.35 0.56 -3.53
CA ASN A 145 -11.13 -0.53 -4.10
C ASN A 145 -10.80 -0.71 -5.57
N CYS A 146 -10.93 -1.94 -6.04
CA CYS A 146 -10.83 -2.25 -7.45
C CYS A 146 -11.68 -3.47 -7.82
N GLY A 147 -12.02 -3.56 -9.10
CA GLY A 147 -12.69 -4.71 -9.65
C GLY A 147 -11.88 -5.33 -10.79
N LEU A 148 -11.90 -6.66 -10.88
CA LEU A 148 -11.23 -7.39 -11.93
C LEU A 148 -12.14 -8.50 -12.44
N ALA A 149 -12.38 -8.55 -13.76
CA ALA A 149 -13.04 -9.66 -14.41
C ALA A 149 -12.00 -10.62 -14.99
N VAL A 150 -12.00 -11.87 -14.52
CA VAL A 150 -11.18 -12.95 -15.06
C VAL A 150 -12.03 -13.84 -15.92
N THR A 151 -11.67 -14.00 -17.19
CA THR A 151 -12.48 -14.71 -18.18
C THR A 151 -11.59 -15.31 -19.27
N THR A 152 -12.19 -15.93 -20.30
CA THR A 152 -11.42 -16.40 -21.48
C THR A 152 -10.94 -15.22 -22.32
N ARG A 153 -9.91 -15.44 -23.15
CA ARG A 153 -9.35 -14.41 -24.04
C ARG A 153 -10.42 -13.83 -24.98
N GLU A 154 -11.29 -14.68 -25.54
CA GLU A 154 -12.34 -14.26 -26.45
C GLU A 154 -13.33 -13.33 -25.75
N LYS A 155 -13.76 -13.71 -24.55
CA LYS A 155 -14.68 -12.88 -23.76
C LYS A 155 -14.05 -11.61 -23.27
N ALA A 156 -12.75 -11.62 -22.92
CA ALA A 156 -12.03 -10.42 -22.55
C ALA A 156 -11.97 -9.40 -23.70
N LYS A 157 -11.73 -9.88 -24.92
CA LYS A 157 -11.75 -9.00 -26.12
C LYS A 157 -13.14 -8.41 -26.40
N GLU A 158 -14.20 -9.19 -26.21
CA GLU A 158 -15.58 -8.71 -26.35
C GLU A 158 -15.91 -7.63 -25.34
N LEU A 159 -15.44 -7.75 -24.10
CA LEU A 159 -15.74 -6.84 -22.99
C LEU A 159 -14.80 -5.64 -22.92
N SER A 160 -13.64 -5.68 -23.60
CA SER A 160 -12.65 -4.62 -23.53
C SER A 160 -13.17 -3.32 -24.15
N ALA A 161 -13.01 -2.21 -23.44
CA ALA A 161 -13.30 -0.88 -23.95
C ALA A 161 -12.20 -0.37 -24.92
N ASP A 162 -11.00 -0.95 -24.86
CA ASP A 162 -9.87 -0.61 -25.75
C ASP A 162 -9.31 -1.89 -26.38
N PRO A 163 -9.56 -2.11 -27.70
CA PRO A 163 -9.10 -3.32 -28.39
C PRO A 163 -7.57 -3.42 -28.52
N ASN A 164 -6.84 -2.32 -28.27
CA ASN A 164 -5.37 -2.31 -28.30
C ASN A 164 -4.75 -2.72 -26.97
N VAL A 165 -5.56 -2.88 -25.92
CA VAL A 165 -5.09 -3.28 -24.59
C VAL A 165 -5.56 -4.70 -24.32
N GLU A 166 -4.61 -5.64 -24.22
CA GLU A 166 -4.84 -7.02 -23.81
C GLU A 166 -4.08 -7.30 -22.51
N ILE A 167 -4.80 -7.76 -21.49
CA ILE A 167 -4.21 -8.12 -20.19
C ILE A 167 -4.38 -9.62 -20.01
N GLN A 168 -3.27 -10.31 -19.82
CA GLN A 168 -3.24 -11.76 -19.63
C GLN A 168 -2.54 -12.16 -18.35
N LEU A 169 -3.15 -13.07 -17.57
CA LEU A 169 -2.44 -13.75 -16.49
C LEU A 169 -1.56 -14.84 -17.11
N ILE A 170 -0.24 -14.65 -17.05
CA ILE A 170 0.73 -15.57 -17.65
C ILE A 170 1.12 -16.66 -16.66
N SER A 171 1.41 -16.27 -15.43
CA SER A 171 1.85 -17.19 -14.36
C SER A 171 1.57 -16.60 -13.00
N TYR A 172 1.75 -17.39 -11.98
CA TYR A 172 1.76 -16.95 -10.60
C TYR A 172 2.85 -17.68 -9.81
N GLY A 173 3.33 -17.04 -8.75
CA GLY A 173 4.25 -17.66 -7.81
C GLY A 173 3.96 -17.17 -6.39
N TYR A 174 4.32 -17.98 -5.42
CA TYR A 174 4.31 -17.58 -4.02
C TYR A 174 5.52 -18.13 -3.29
N ALA A 175 5.98 -17.40 -2.28
CA ALA A 175 7.07 -17.85 -1.43
C ALA A 175 6.89 -17.36 0.00
N ARG A 176 7.61 -17.99 0.92
CA ARG A 176 7.76 -17.52 2.30
C ARG A 176 9.19 -17.10 2.56
N ALA A 177 9.34 -15.98 3.24
CA ALA A 177 10.62 -15.58 3.80
C ALA A 177 10.77 -16.05 5.24
N LYS A 178 11.98 -15.98 5.77
CA LYS A 178 12.24 -16.18 7.19
C LYS A 178 11.49 -15.14 8.03
N LYS A 179 11.23 -15.47 9.29
CA LYS A 179 10.55 -14.60 10.25
C LYS A 179 11.23 -13.23 10.34
N GLY A 180 10.45 -12.16 10.22
CA GLY A 180 10.96 -10.78 10.23
C GLY A 180 11.59 -10.29 8.92
N TYR A 181 11.40 -11.00 7.80
CA TYR A 181 11.94 -10.65 6.47
C TYR A 181 10.87 -10.71 5.38
N MET A 182 9.69 -10.21 5.66
CA MET A 182 8.52 -10.34 4.80
C MET A 182 8.80 -9.90 3.35
N ALA A 183 9.44 -8.76 3.15
CA ALA A 183 9.74 -8.22 1.82
C ALA A 183 10.67 -9.10 1.00
N ALA A 184 11.51 -9.93 1.63
CA ALA A 184 12.39 -10.86 0.93
C ALA A 184 11.64 -11.99 0.21
N ALA A 185 10.36 -12.22 0.53
CA ALA A 185 9.56 -13.26 -0.13
C ALA A 185 9.24 -12.94 -1.59
N VAL A 186 9.30 -11.68 -1.98
CA VAL A 186 9.04 -11.25 -3.37
C VAL A 186 10.03 -11.89 -4.35
N TYR A 187 11.31 -11.89 -3.99
CA TYR A 187 12.36 -12.42 -4.87
C TYR A 187 12.18 -13.90 -5.23
N PRO A 188 12.02 -14.85 -4.28
CA PRO A 188 11.82 -16.25 -4.64
C PRO A 188 10.40 -16.55 -5.19
N ALA A 189 9.47 -15.59 -5.15
CA ALA A 189 8.12 -15.75 -5.72
C ALA A 189 8.07 -15.34 -7.20
N THR A 190 9.07 -14.62 -7.70
CA THR A 190 9.16 -14.15 -9.09
C THR A 190 10.08 -15.05 -9.92
#